data_9a7dcff4315537c035a7dce2f92519f0
#
_entry.id   9a7dcff4315537c035a7dce2f92519f0
#
_cell.length_a   1.000
_cell.length_b   1.000
_cell.length_c   1.000
_cell.angle_alpha   90.00
_cell.angle_beta   90.00
_cell.angle_gamma   90.00
#
_symmetry.space_group_name_H-M   'P 1'
#
loop_
_entity.id
_entity.type
_entity.pdbx_description
1 polymer ?
#
loop_
_entity_poly.entity_id
_entity_poly.type
_entity_poly.pdbx_seq_one_letter_code
_entity_poly.pdbx_strand_id
1 'polypeptide(L)'
;MPGPDDQDPFEALVVDAIDALPEDFQRVLEKVAVVMSDHGAEVHAYGQYYGDGVAQERYEDRIVIYRDTLERDFGHDQDLLARQVERTLRHELAHHLGWNERGVGDLGL
;
A
#
# COMPACT_ATOMS: atom_id res chain seq x y z
N MET A 1 19.43 -8.42 -18.47
CA MET A 1 19.01 -7.09 -17.99
C MET A 1 17.54 -6.88 -18.29
N PRO A 2 16.70 -6.66 -17.27
CA PRO A 2 15.28 -6.48 -17.55
C PRO A 2 15.04 -5.18 -18.30
N GLY A 3 14.20 -5.23 -19.32
CA GLY A 3 13.75 -4.07 -20.04
C GLY A 3 12.48 -3.48 -19.43
N PRO A 4 11.96 -2.35 -19.97
CA PRO A 4 10.72 -1.76 -19.48
C PRO A 4 9.52 -2.70 -19.54
N ASP A 5 9.55 -3.68 -20.45
CA ASP A 5 8.46 -4.65 -20.64
C ASP A 5 8.48 -5.76 -19.60
N ASP A 6 9.56 -5.86 -18.80
CA ASP A 6 9.70 -6.89 -17.77
C ASP A 6 9.20 -6.43 -16.41
N GLN A 7 8.65 -5.22 -16.32
CA GLN A 7 8.07 -4.73 -15.08
C GLN A 7 6.82 -5.55 -14.73
N ASP A 8 6.75 -6.03 -13.49
CA ASP A 8 5.57 -6.72 -12.97
C ASP A 8 4.35 -5.78 -13.11
N PRO A 9 3.28 -6.21 -13.76
CA PRO A 9 2.08 -5.40 -13.87
C PRO A 9 1.51 -4.95 -12.53
N PHE A 10 1.60 -5.78 -11.50
CA PHE A 10 1.15 -5.42 -10.17
C PHE A 10 2.03 -4.32 -9.56
N GLU A 11 3.34 -4.42 -9.74
CA GLU A 11 4.26 -3.38 -9.29
C GLU A 11 3.93 -2.03 -9.94
N ALA A 12 3.58 -2.04 -11.22
CA ALA A 12 3.15 -0.83 -11.92
C ALA A 12 1.92 -0.20 -11.26
N LEU A 13 0.96 -1.01 -10.81
CA LEU A 13 -0.23 -0.51 -10.10
C LEU A 13 0.14 0.15 -8.78
N VAL A 14 1.11 -0.42 -8.05
CA VAL A 14 1.59 0.15 -6.79
C VAL A 14 2.29 1.49 -7.04
N VAL A 15 3.15 1.56 -8.05
CA VAL A 15 3.84 2.80 -8.44
C VAL A 15 2.83 3.88 -8.82
N ASP A 16 1.84 3.53 -9.63
CA ASP A 16 0.78 4.46 -10.03
C ASP A 16 -0.03 4.94 -8.82
N ALA A 17 -0.31 4.06 -7.87
CA ALA A 17 -1.01 4.42 -6.65
C ALA A 17 -0.22 5.42 -5.80
N ILE A 18 1.09 5.23 -5.71
CA ILE A 18 1.98 6.18 -5.00
C ILE A 18 1.96 7.53 -5.71
N ASP A 19 2.07 7.53 -7.03
CA ASP A 19 2.09 8.78 -7.82
C ASP A 19 0.75 9.52 -7.75
N ALA A 20 -0.34 8.81 -7.51
CA ALA A 20 -1.68 9.41 -7.39
C ALA A 20 -1.97 10.01 -6.01
N LEU A 21 -1.11 9.77 -5.02
CA LEU A 21 -1.30 10.31 -3.68
C LEU A 21 -1.14 11.84 -3.68
N PRO A 22 -1.88 12.54 -2.79
CA PRO A 22 -1.61 13.94 -2.53
C PRO A 22 -0.15 14.17 -2.14
N GLU A 23 0.38 15.33 -2.47
CA GLU A 23 1.80 15.66 -2.26
C GLU A 23 2.25 15.46 -0.82
N ASP A 24 1.40 15.83 0.15
CA ASP A 24 1.72 15.65 1.57
C ASP A 24 1.95 14.20 1.94
N PHE A 25 1.17 13.29 1.36
CA PHE A 25 1.34 11.86 1.60
C PHE A 25 2.56 11.31 0.88
N GLN A 26 2.91 11.83 -0.29
CA GLN A 26 4.12 11.42 -0.99
C GLN A 26 5.37 11.75 -0.17
N ARG A 27 5.37 12.88 0.54
CA ARG A 27 6.48 13.25 1.43
C ARG A 27 6.63 12.27 2.58
N VAL A 28 5.53 11.78 3.12
CA VAL A 28 5.57 10.77 4.19
C VAL A 28 6.24 9.51 3.69
N LEU A 29 5.97 9.11 2.44
CA LEU A 29 6.55 7.89 1.85
C LEU A 29 8.06 7.99 1.58
N GLU A 30 8.66 9.17 1.69
CA GLU A 30 10.12 9.29 1.63
C GLU A 30 10.82 8.55 2.77
N LYS A 31 10.09 8.32 3.87
CA LYS A 31 10.61 7.67 5.07
C LYS A 31 9.98 6.31 5.35
N VAL A 32 9.09 5.86 4.49
CA VAL A 32 8.36 4.60 4.67
C VAL A 32 8.52 3.76 3.42
N ALA A 33 9.07 2.57 3.56
CA ALA A 33 9.20 1.65 2.45
C ALA A 33 7.83 1.06 2.09
N VAL A 34 7.53 0.96 0.80
CA VAL A 34 6.37 0.23 0.30
C VAL A 34 6.88 -1.02 -0.39
N VAL A 35 6.50 -2.18 0.12
CA VAL A 35 6.94 -3.48 -0.38
C VAL A 35 5.75 -4.35 -0.75
N MET A 36 5.97 -5.31 -1.65
CA MET A 36 4.94 -6.26 -2.06
C MET A 36 5.25 -7.64 -1.51
N SER A 37 4.21 -8.40 -1.20
CA SER A 37 4.33 -9.75 -0.67
C SER A 37 3.22 -10.64 -1.22
N ASP A 38 3.47 -11.94 -1.29
CA ASP A 38 2.49 -12.95 -1.69
C ASP A 38 1.97 -13.76 -0.49
N HIS A 39 2.09 -13.23 0.72
CA HIS A 39 1.68 -13.91 1.95
C HIS A 39 0.42 -13.32 2.59
N GLY A 40 -0.39 -12.60 1.81
CA GLY A 40 -1.60 -11.96 2.31
C GLY A 40 -2.66 -12.94 2.81
N ALA A 41 -2.79 -14.10 2.17
CA ALA A 41 -3.74 -15.11 2.58
C ALA A 41 -3.42 -15.66 3.98
N GLU A 42 -2.14 -15.79 4.32
CA GLU A 42 -1.71 -16.27 5.62
C GLU A 42 -2.10 -15.32 6.76
N VAL A 43 -2.13 -14.04 6.47
CA VAL A 43 -2.43 -13.00 7.46
C VAL A 43 -3.82 -12.39 7.27
N HIS A 44 -4.58 -12.88 6.31
CA HIS A 44 -5.95 -12.42 6.01
C HIS A 44 -6.03 -10.91 5.76
N ALA A 45 -5.14 -10.39 4.94
CA ALA A 45 -5.06 -8.96 4.69
C ALA A 45 -4.75 -8.61 3.23
N TYR A 46 -5.12 -7.42 2.81
CA TYR A 46 -4.72 -6.83 1.53
C TYR A 46 -3.46 -5.97 1.69
N GLY A 47 -3.22 -5.46 2.87
CA GLY A 47 -2.05 -4.69 3.21
C GLY A 47 -1.84 -4.68 4.70
N GLN A 48 -0.66 -4.22 5.11
CA GLN A 48 -0.32 -4.14 6.53
C GLN A 48 0.75 -3.09 6.74
N TYR A 49 0.64 -2.36 7.83
CA TYR A 49 1.65 -1.43 8.27
C TYR A 49 2.50 -2.07 9.37
N TYR A 50 3.82 -1.95 9.23
CA TYR A 50 4.79 -2.39 10.24
C TYR A 50 5.65 -1.20 10.64
N GLY A 51 5.74 -0.93 11.95
CA GLY A 51 6.58 0.14 12.45
C GLY A 51 6.03 0.71 13.75
N ASP A 52 6.71 1.71 14.26
CA ASP A 52 6.36 2.39 15.50
C ASP A 52 5.63 3.71 15.28
N GLY A 53 5.34 4.05 14.02
CA GLY A 53 4.71 5.30 13.67
C GLY A 53 5.68 6.48 13.68
N VAL A 54 5.15 7.67 13.44
CA VAL A 54 5.96 8.89 13.33
C VAL A 54 6.60 9.32 14.63
N ALA A 55 6.14 8.79 15.78
CA ALA A 55 6.62 9.18 17.09
C ALA A 55 7.95 8.51 17.46
N GLN A 56 8.36 7.45 16.78
CA GLN A 56 9.59 6.73 17.07
C GLN A 56 10.41 6.53 15.80
N GLU A 57 11.67 6.91 15.85
CA GLU A 57 12.56 6.85 14.68
C GLU A 57 13.52 5.66 14.71
N ARG A 58 13.28 4.66 15.57
CA ARG A 58 14.21 3.56 15.81
C ARG A 58 14.20 2.48 14.73
N TYR A 59 13.08 2.30 14.03
CA TYR A 59 12.89 1.23 13.07
C TYR A 59 12.43 1.81 11.74
N GLU A 60 12.83 1.15 10.68
CA GLU A 60 12.31 1.49 9.36
C GLU A 60 10.85 1.04 9.28
N ASP A 61 9.95 1.99 9.19
CA ASP A 61 8.54 1.73 8.97
C ASP A 61 8.33 1.24 7.54
N ARG A 62 7.41 0.31 7.37
CA ARG A 62 7.07 -0.17 6.04
C ARG A 62 5.59 -0.47 5.90
N ILE A 63 5.11 -0.31 4.68
CA ILE A 63 3.78 -0.72 4.26
C ILE A 63 3.95 -1.93 3.35
N VAL A 64 3.24 -3.02 3.65
CA VAL A 64 3.22 -4.22 2.82
C VAL A 64 1.91 -4.24 2.05
N ILE A 65 1.99 -4.39 0.73
CA ILE A 65 0.84 -4.58 -0.14
C ILE A 65 0.82 -6.04 -0.57
N TYR A 66 -0.26 -6.75 -0.27
CA TYR A 66 -0.34 -8.18 -0.54
C TYR A 66 -0.93 -8.43 -1.91
N ARG A 67 -0.08 -8.81 -2.85
CA ARG A 67 -0.46 -9.09 -4.23
C ARG A 67 -1.42 -10.26 -4.34
N ASP A 68 -1.14 -11.35 -3.62
CA ASP A 68 -1.91 -12.58 -3.72
C ASP A 68 -3.39 -12.39 -3.39
N THR A 69 -3.69 -11.72 -2.29
CA THR A 69 -5.08 -11.49 -1.87
C THR A 69 -5.78 -10.47 -2.76
N LEU A 70 -5.08 -9.41 -3.15
CA LEU A 70 -5.66 -8.40 -4.04
C LEU A 70 -5.97 -8.97 -5.42
N GLU A 71 -5.06 -9.73 -6.01
CA GLU A 71 -5.31 -10.37 -7.29
C GLU A 71 -6.40 -11.44 -7.20
N ARG A 72 -6.41 -12.21 -6.11
CA ARG A 72 -7.44 -13.23 -5.90
C ARG A 72 -8.85 -12.63 -5.92
N ASP A 73 -9.05 -11.52 -5.24
CA ASP A 73 -10.37 -10.95 -5.03
C ASP A 73 -10.76 -9.92 -6.08
N PHE A 74 -9.79 -9.23 -6.70
CA PHE A 74 -10.04 -8.10 -7.59
C PHE A 74 -9.36 -8.24 -8.97
N GLY A 75 -8.54 -9.26 -9.17
CA GLY A 75 -7.74 -9.40 -10.40
C GLY A 75 -8.56 -9.64 -11.67
N HIS A 76 -9.84 -9.96 -11.55
CA HIS A 76 -10.73 -10.16 -12.69
C HIS A 76 -11.12 -8.84 -13.40
N ASP A 77 -10.86 -7.70 -12.76
CA ASP A 77 -11.14 -6.38 -13.30
C ASP A 77 -9.95 -5.46 -12.97
N GLN A 78 -9.19 -5.08 -13.99
CA GLN A 78 -7.95 -4.33 -13.80
C GLN A 78 -8.19 -2.92 -13.22
N ASP A 79 -9.28 -2.28 -13.59
CA ASP A 79 -9.62 -0.96 -13.02
C ASP A 79 -9.98 -1.09 -11.54
N LEU A 80 -10.72 -2.12 -11.19
CA LEU A 80 -11.07 -2.40 -9.80
C LEU A 80 -9.81 -2.73 -8.99
N LEU A 81 -8.94 -3.56 -9.52
CA LEU A 81 -7.67 -3.91 -8.86
C LEU A 81 -6.84 -2.67 -8.59
N ALA A 82 -6.71 -1.77 -9.57
CA ALA A 82 -5.97 -0.52 -9.40
C ALA A 82 -6.56 0.33 -8.28
N ARG A 83 -7.88 0.46 -8.22
CA ARG A 83 -8.57 1.22 -7.16
C ARG A 83 -8.36 0.59 -5.79
N GLN A 84 -8.37 -0.74 -5.71
CA GLN A 84 -8.17 -1.44 -4.44
C GLN A 84 -6.73 -1.38 -3.96
N VAL A 85 -5.76 -1.40 -4.87
CA VAL A 85 -4.34 -1.16 -4.52
C VAL A 85 -4.18 0.25 -3.94
N GLU A 86 -4.75 1.25 -4.59
CA GLU A 86 -4.70 2.64 -4.13
C GLU A 86 -5.34 2.80 -2.76
N ARG A 87 -6.53 2.21 -2.57
CA ARG A 87 -7.24 2.25 -1.30
C ARG A 87 -6.43 1.60 -0.18
N THR A 88 -5.85 0.43 -0.46
CA THR A 88 -5.03 -0.30 0.51
C THR A 88 -3.82 0.53 0.94
N LEU A 89 -3.13 1.13 -0.03
CA LEU A 89 -1.98 1.99 0.25
C LEU A 89 -2.36 3.16 1.17
N ARG A 90 -3.45 3.85 0.86
CA ARG A 90 -3.92 4.98 1.67
C ARG A 90 -4.31 4.55 3.08
N HIS A 91 -4.96 3.40 3.20
CA HIS A 91 -5.40 2.86 4.47
C HIS A 91 -4.19 2.59 5.40
N GLU A 92 -3.17 1.91 4.87
CA GLU A 92 -1.99 1.59 5.68
C GLU A 92 -1.14 2.84 5.98
N LEU A 93 -1.10 3.78 5.05
CA LEU A 93 -0.43 5.06 5.27
C LEU A 93 -1.10 5.85 6.41
N ALA A 94 -2.43 5.81 6.49
CA ALA A 94 -3.17 6.43 7.59
C ALA A 94 -2.81 5.80 8.93
N HIS A 95 -2.59 4.48 8.97
CA HIS A 95 -2.11 3.82 10.19
C HIS A 95 -0.73 4.34 10.61
N HIS A 96 0.18 4.54 9.66
CA HIS A 96 1.49 5.11 9.96
C HIS A 96 1.36 6.50 10.60
N LEU A 97 0.37 7.28 10.15
CA LEU A 97 0.10 8.62 10.71
C LEU A 97 -0.63 8.59 12.06
N GLY A 98 -0.95 7.39 12.56
CA GLY A 98 -1.59 7.21 13.85
C GLY A 98 -3.11 7.31 13.85
N TRP A 99 -3.73 7.32 12.67
CA TRP A 99 -5.20 7.36 12.59
C TRP A 99 -5.76 5.95 12.87
N ASN A 100 -6.80 5.88 13.67
CA ASN A 100 -7.50 4.62 13.93
C ASN A 100 -8.48 4.29 12.78
N GLU A 101 -9.06 3.09 12.81
CA GLU A 101 -9.97 2.64 11.77
C GLU A 101 -11.14 3.60 11.53
N ARG A 102 -11.65 4.23 12.57
CA ARG A 102 -12.73 5.20 12.45
C ARG A 102 -12.28 6.45 11.70
N GLY A 103 -11.10 6.97 12.09
CA GLY A 103 -10.53 8.14 11.41
C GLY A 103 -10.23 7.87 9.95
N VAL A 104 -9.72 6.67 9.63
CA VAL A 104 -9.47 6.23 8.26
C VAL A 104 -10.78 6.21 7.47
N GLY A 105 -11.84 5.66 8.05
CA GLY A 105 -13.16 5.61 7.42
C GLY A 105 -13.75 6.99 7.16
N ASP A 106 -13.62 7.90 8.12
CA ASP A 106 -14.11 9.27 8.00
C ASP A 106 -13.42 10.05 6.88
N LEU A 107 -12.21 9.65 6.50
CA LEU A 107 -11.46 10.25 5.40
C LEU A 107 -11.75 9.58 4.06
N GLY A 108 -12.59 8.56 4.03
CA GLY A 108 -12.92 7.83 2.82
C GLY A 108 -11.79 6.91 2.34
N LEU A 109 -10.92 6.51 3.24
CA LEU A 109 -9.76 5.68 2.92
C LEU A 109 -10.00 4.20 3.14
#